data_5069c858edc609ab5891fe0b472204ad
#
_entry.id   5069c858edc609ab5891fe0b472204ad
#
_cell.length_a   1.000
_cell.length_b   1.000
_cell.length_c   1.000
_cell.angle_alpha   90.00
_cell.angle_beta   90.00
_cell.angle_gamma   90.00
#
_symmetry.space_group_name_H-M   'P 1'
#
loop_
_entity.id
_entity.type
_entity.pdbx_description
1 polymer ?
#
loop_
_entity_poly.entity_id
_entity_poly.type
_entity_poly.pdbx_seq_one_letter_code
_entity_poly.pdbx_strand_id
1 'polypeptide(L)'
;SLKAFVNICSHRGAPLNECDHGKAKKGRMFSCPYHGWSYDLEGKLIGVPFGNDGFDSIDRDALGLRTLDVQEKYGMIFVMPNPDMTFNIDDVLGGIQERLSGFGFEDHYYLGAKQVFTNFSWKLNMDTFHEYYHFEFLHPESIATMAYSNTAHYKQYGRNHSMGSPSLAINELVDIPEDQWEPREYSSYVNFIFPNTVIF
;
A
#
# COMPACT_ATOMS: atom_id res chain seq x y z
N SER A 1 16.55 -8.41 5.08
CA SER A 1 16.13 -7.04 4.72
C SER A 1 15.10 -7.10 3.61
N LEU A 2 14.17 -6.16 3.61
CA LEU A 2 13.18 -5.97 2.55
C LEU A 2 13.85 -5.45 1.28
N LYS A 3 13.45 -5.96 0.11
CA LYS A 3 13.95 -5.52 -1.18
C LYS A 3 12.81 -5.52 -2.20
N ALA A 4 12.86 -4.58 -3.13
CA ALA A 4 11.92 -4.50 -4.23
C ALA A 4 12.68 -4.40 -5.57
N PHE A 5 12.15 -5.06 -6.58
CA PHE A 5 12.71 -5.09 -7.92
C PHE A 5 11.62 -4.91 -8.95
N VAL A 6 11.97 -4.32 -10.08
CA VAL A 6 11.11 -4.37 -11.26
C VAL A 6 11.01 -5.83 -11.70
N ASN A 7 9.81 -6.36 -11.81
CA ASN A 7 9.56 -7.77 -12.18
C ASN A 7 9.78 -8.03 -13.67
N ILE A 8 10.98 -7.73 -14.15
CA ILE A 8 11.37 -7.82 -15.58
C ILE A 8 12.78 -8.42 -15.66
N CYS A 9 12.91 -9.50 -16.40
CA CYS A 9 14.22 -10.10 -16.70
C CYS A 9 15.04 -9.19 -17.62
N SER A 10 16.27 -8.89 -17.27
CA SER A 10 17.18 -8.01 -18.01
C SER A 10 17.59 -8.55 -19.37
N HIS A 11 17.31 -9.83 -19.68
CA HIS A 11 17.60 -10.41 -21.00
C HIS A 11 16.61 -9.92 -22.06
N ARG A 12 15.32 -10.27 -21.97
CA ARG A 12 14.29 -9.99 -22.97
C ARG A 12 12.94 -9.57 -22.37
N GLY A 13 12.95 -9.02 -21.18
CA GLY A 13 11.78 -8.37 -20.59
C GLY A 13 10.67 -9.31 -20.07
N ALA A 14 10.92 -10.62 -20.00
CA ALA A 14 9.92 -11.52 -19.44
C ALA A 14 9.76 -11.32 -17.93
N PRO A 15 8.53 -11.46 -17.38
CA PRO A 15 8.33 -11.42 -15.94
C PRO A 15 9.05 -12.60 -15.26
N LEU A 16 9.66 -12.34 -14.12
CA LEU A 16 10.35 -13.36 -13.33
C LEU A 16 9.40 -14.18 -12.46
N ASN A 17 8.34 -13.54 -12.02
CA ASN A 17 7.30 -14.14 -11.20
C ASN A 17 5.92 -13.67 -11.66
N GLU A 18 5.01 -14.62 -11.86
CA GLU A 18 3.61 -14.36 -12.25
C GLU A 18 2.63 -14.61 -11.10
N CYS A 19 3.15 -15.06 -9.93
CA CYS A 19 2.34 -15.35 -8.76
C CYS A 19 2.36 -14.17 -7.80
N ASP A 20 1.25 -13.93 -7.10
CA ASP A 20 1.13 -12.88 -6.09
C ASP A 20 2.05 -13.14 -4.88
N HIS A 21 2.33 -14.41 -4.57
CA HIS A 21 3.21 -14.80 -3.49
C HIS A 21 3.88 -16.16 -3.77
N GLY A 22 4.99 -16.41 -3.10
CA GLY A 22 5.72 -17.66 -3.26
C GLY A 22 7.00 -17.71 -2.43
N LYS A 23 7.70 -18.84 -2.54
CA LYS A 23 9.02 -19.01 -1.94
C LYS A 23 10.06 -19.17 -3.04
N ALA A 24 11.21 -18.53 -2.88
CA ALA A 24 12.35 -18.75 -3.76
C ALA A 24 12.69 -20.25 -3.83
N LYS A 25 12.99 -20.74 -5.03
CA LYS A 25 13.41 -22.13 -5.24
C LYS A 25 14.69 -22.45 -4.46
N LYS A 26 15.03 -23.74 -4.34
CA LYS A 26 16.28 -24.19 -3.72
C LYS A 26 17.46 -23.36 -4.26
N GLY A 27 18.25 -22.75 -3.35
CA GLY A 27 19.37 -21.89 -3.72
C GLY A 27 19.14 -20.38 -3.54
N ARG A 28 17.96 -19.96 -3.05
CA ARG A 28 17.65 -18.54 -2.80
C ARG A 28 17.89 -17.66 -4.04
N MET A 29 17.28 -18.01 -5.16
CA MET A 29 17.40 -17.26 -6.41
C MET A 29 16.07 -17.14 -7.14
N PHE A 30 15.95 -16.11 -7.97
CA PHE A 30 14.90 -15.97 -8.95
C PHE A 30 15.40 -16.50 -10.30
N SER A 31 14.61 -17.31 -10.99
CA SER A 31 14.97 -17.82 -12.32
C SER A 31 13.92 -17.42 -13.32
N CYS A 32 14.33 -16.76 -14.39
CA CYS A 32 13.46 -16.36 -15.49
C CYS A 32 12.89 -17.63 -16.17
N PRO A 33 11.55 -17.74 -16.30
CA PRO A 33 10.93 -18.89 -16.92
C PRO A 33 11.19 -19.00 -18.43
N TYR A 34 11.65 -17.92 -19.06
CA TYR A 34 11.86 -17.87 -20.51
C TYR A 34 13.19 -18.53 -20.92
N HIS A 35 14.33 -18.07 -20.39
CA HIS A 35 15.65 -18.57 -20.80
C HIS A 35 16.53 -19.01 -19.62
N GLY A 36 15.98 -19.13 -18.40
CA GLY A 36 16.69 -19.61 -17.23
C GLY A 36 17.73 -18.66 -16.63
N TRP A 37 17.77 -17.38 -17.07
CA TRP A 37 18.63 -16.41 -16.41
C TRP A 37 18.25 -16.32 -14.93
N SER A 38 19.26 -16.37 -14.07
CA SER A 38 19.04 -16.48 -12.63
C SER A 38 19.68 -15.33 -11.88
N TYR A 39 18.96 -14.83 -10.88
CA TYR A 39 19.33 -13.68 -10.05
C TYR A 39 19.31 -14.10 -8.59
N ASP A 40 20.25 -13.61 -7.80
CA ASP A 40 20.23 -13.80 -6.36
C ASP A 40 19.16 -12.91 -5.67
N LEU A 41 19.09 -13.00 -4.34
CA LEU A 41 18.14 -12.18 -3.56
C LEU A 41 18.53 -10.70 -3.47
N GLU A 42 19.73 -10.36 -3.92
CA GLU A 42 20.22 -8.99 -4.05
C GLU A 42 19.93 -8.41 -5.46
N GLY A 43 19.37 -9.23 -6.37
CA GLY A 43 19.07 -8.88 -7.74
C GLY A 43 20.25 -9.01 -8.71
N LYS A 44 21.41 -9.55 -8.29
CA LYS A 44 22.55 -9.74 -9.17
C LYS A 44 22.33 -10.91 -10.12
N LEU A 45 22.77 -10.77 -11.37
CA LEU A 45 22.74 -11.85 -12.36
C LEU A 45 23.84 -12.87 -12.02
N ILE A 46 23.44 -14.06 -11.53
CA ILE A 46 24.35 -15.11 -11.08
C ILE A 46 24.41 -16.31 -12.04
N GLY A 47 23.42 -16.50 -12.89
CA GLY A 47 23.36 -17.64 -13.82
C GLY A 47 22.86 -17.25 -15.21
N VAL A 48 23.63 -17.66 -16.22
CA VAL A 48 23.27 -17.54 -17.63
C VAL A 48 23.50 -18.91 -18.27
N PRO A 49 22.43 -19.64 -18.67
CA PRO A 49 22.58 -20.91 -19.36
C PRO A 49 23.43 -20.75 -20.62
N PHE A 50 24.32 -21.69 -20.88
CA PHE A 50 25.27 -21.65 -22.00
C PHE A 50 26.15 -20.38 -22.03
N GLY A 51 26.42 -19.81 -20.84
CA GLY A 51 27.13 -18.53 -20.71
C GLY A 51 28.51 -18.51 -21.37
N ASN A 52 29.21 -19.66 -21.41
CA ASN A 52 30.54 -19.78 -22.01
C ASN A 52 30.50 -19.95 -23.56
N ASP A 53 29.31 -20.20 -24.12
CA ASP A 53 29.16 -20.51 -25.55
C ASP A 53 28.63 -19.32 -26.38
N GLY A 54 28.35 -18.18 -25.76
CA GLY A 54 27.81 -17.02 -26.49
C GLY A 54 27.55 -15.78 -25.63
N PHE A 55 27.85 -15.85 -24.31
CA PHE A 55 27.62 -14.77 -23.36
C PHE A 55 28.86 -14.44 -22.52
N ASP A 56 30.04 -14.82 -22.97
CA ASP A 56 31.32 -14.62 -22.29
C ASP A 56 31.73 -13.15 -22.16
N SER A 57 31.21 -12.29 -23.03
CA SER A 57 31.49 -10.85 -23.06
C SER A 57 30.42 -9.96 -22.38
N ILE A 58 29.38 -10.53 -21.75
CA ILE A 58 28.32 -9.71 -21.11
C ILE A 58 28.80 -9.14 -19.78
N ASP A 59 28.42 -7.89 -19.52
CA ASP A 59 28.56 -7.28 -18.19
C ASP A 59 27.43 -7.74 -17.27
N ARG A 60 27.70 -8.72 -16.44
CA ARG A 60 26.72 -9.29 -15.51
C ARG A 60 26.30 -8.32 -14.43
N ASP A 61 27.14 -7.39 -14.03
CA ASP A 61 26.79 -6.38 -13.03
C ASP A 61 25.81 -5.37 -13.59
N ALA A 62 25.94 -4.98 -14.85
CA ALA A 62 25.00 -4.11 -15.53
C ALA A 62 23.64 -4.80 -15.85
N LEU A 63 23.60 -6.13 -15.86
CA LEU A 63 22.43 -6.93 -16.20
C LEU A 63 21.70 -7.49 -14.96
N GLY A 64 21.94 -6.93 -13.79
CA GLY A 64 21.15 -7.19 -12.58
C GLY A 64 19.70 -6.72 -12.70
N LEU A 65 18.84 -7.13 -11.76
CA LEU A 65 17.48 -6.61 -11.66
C LEU A 65 17.51 -5.15 -11.23
N ARG A 66 16.65 -4.34 -11.85
CA ARG A 66 16.48 -2.94 -11.45
C ARG A 66 15.82 -2.88 -10.07
N THR A 67 16.53 -2.32 -9.11
CA THR A 67 16.05 -2.13 -7.74
C THR A 67 15.07 -0.96 -7.66
N LEU A 68 14.11 -1.09 -6.77
CA LEU A 68 13.18 -0.02 -6.39
C LEU A 68 13.44 0.34 -4.93
N ASP A 69 13.38 1.63 -4.62
CA ASP A 69 13.43 2.05 -3.22
C ASP A 69 12.19 1.56 -2.47
N VAL A 70 12.40 0.91 -1.34
CA VAL A 70 11.35 0.28 -0.53
C VAL A 70 11.59 0.52 0.94
N GLN A 71 10.54 0.95 1.63
CA GLN A 71 10.58 1.21 3.06
C GLN A 71 9.35 0.58 3.73
N GLU A 72 9.53 0.09 4.95
CA GLU A 72 8.46 -0.46 5.78
C GLU A 72 8.22 0.47 6.96
N LYS A 73 6.96 0.78 7.21
CA LYS A 73 6.54 1.56 8.37
C LYS A 73 5.11 1.24 8.77
N TYR A 74 4.87 1.11 10.08
CA TYR A 74 3.55 0.78 10.62
C TYR A 74 2.92 -0.48 9.99
N GLY A 75 3.71 -1.55 9.77
CA GLY A 75 3.23 -2.78 9.14
C GLY A 75 2.87 -2.67 7.65
N MET A 76 3.13 -1.52 7.02
CA MET A 76 2.88 -1.28 5.60
C MET A 76 4.19 -1.17 4.82
N ILE A 77 4.18 -1.66 3.58
CA ILE A 77 5.31 -1.59 2.66
C ILE A 77 5.04 -0.51 1.61
N PHE A 78 5.97 0.43 1.51
CA PHE A 78 5.94 1.53 0.54
C PHE A 78 7.04 1.33 -0.49
N VAL A 79 6.70 1.46 -1.77
CA VAL A 79 7.63 1.26 -2.89
C VAL A 79 7.60 2.47 -3.80
N MET A 80 8.78 2.99 -4.16
CA MET A 80 8.94 3.98 -5.22
C MET A 80 8.93 3.26 -6.58
N PRO A 81 7.92 3.43 -7.43
CA PRO A 81 7.83 2.69 -8.70
C PRO A 81 8.84 3.15 -9.76
N ASN A 82 9.48 4.30 -9.56
CA ASN A 82 10.54 4.79 -10.44
C ASN A 82 11.91 4.37 -9.87
N PRO A 83 12.67 3.50 -10.58
CA PRO A 83 13.96 3.00 -10.10
C PRO A 83 15.07 4.07 -10.02
N ASP A 84 14.86 5.22 -10.65
CA ASP A 84 15.82 6.33 -10.64
C ASP A 84 15.51 7.36 -9.54
N MET A 85 14.54 7.06 -8.67
CA MET A 85 14.11 7.92 -7.57
C MET A 85 14.17 7.19 -6.23
N THR A 86 14.41 7.95 -5.18
CA THR A 86 14.29 7.52 -3.79
C THR A 86 13.26 8.38 -3.07
N PHE A 87 12.80 7.94 -1.92
CA PHE A 87 11.88 8.71 -1.08
C PHE A 87 12.23 8.55 0.40
N ASN A 88 11.77 9.46 1.22
CA ASN A 88 11.78 9.33 2.67
C ASN A 88 10.32 9.11 3.12
N ILE A 89 10.05 8.00 3.75
CA ILE A 89 8.69 7.64 4.20
C ILE A 89 8.13 8.64 5.22
N ASP A 90 8.98 9.24 6.04
CA ASP A 90 8.57 10.25 7.00
C ASP A 90 8.07 11.52 6.32
N ASP A 91 8.72 11.93 5.25
CA ASP A 91 8.29 13.08 4.44
C ASP A 91 7.00 12.79 3.68
N VAL A 92 6.85 11.55 3.16
CA VAL A 92 5.64 11.12 2.46
C VAL A 92 4.43 11.08 3.38
N LEU A 93 4.58 10.50 4.55
CA LEU A 93 3.48 10.35 5.51
C LEU A 93 3.22 11.67 6.29
N GLY A 94 4.27 12.41 6.64
CA GLY A 94 4.12 13.64 7.41
C GLY A 94 3.32 13.43 8.69
N GLY A 95 2.48 14.38 9.05
CA GLY A 95 1.70 14.35 10.30
C GLY A 95 0.62 13.27 10.39
N ILE A 96 0.28 12.56 9.30
CA ILE A 96 -0.69 11.45 9.37
C ILE A 96 -0.11 10.22 10.11
N GLN A 97 1.21 10.18 10.31
CA GLN A 97 1.90 9.10 11.01
C GLN A 97 1.34 8.83 12.41
N GLU A 98 0.97 9.87 13.13
CA GLU A 98 0.37 9.75 14.46
C GLU A 98 -0.91 8.90 14.45
N ARG A 99 -1.72 9.04 13.39
CA ARG A 99 -2.93 8.22 13.22
C ARG A 99 -2.59 6.80 12.80
N LEU A 100 -1.66 6.63 11.88
CA LEU A 100 -1.27 5.31 11.36
C LEU A 100 -0.65 4.42 12.45
N SER A 101 0.17 5.01 13.31
CA SER A 101 0.75 4.28 14.46
C SER A 101 -0.30 3.74 15.41
N GLY A 102 -1.47 4.37 15.49
CA GLY A 102 -2.57 3.94 16.35
C GLY A 102 -3.35 2.72 15.85
N PHE A 103 -3.15 2.29 14.60
CA PHE A 103 -3.80 1.08 14.07
C PHE A 103 -3.14 -0.21 14.53
N GLY A 104 -1.83 -0.21 14.81
CA GLY A 104 -1.09 -1.40 15.21
C GLY A 104 -1.07 -2.49 14.14
N PHE A 105 -0.92 -2.12 12.87
CA PHE A 105 -0.95 -3.08 11.75
C PHE A 105 0.13 -4.17 11.86
N GLU A 106 1.20 -3.92 12.59
CA GLU A 106 2.25 -4.89 12.86
C GLU A 106 1.72 -6.15 13.55
N ASP A 107 0.66 -6.01 14.33
CA ASP A 107 0.02 -7.10 15.07
C ASP A 107 -1.18 -7.70 14.32
N HIS A 108 -1.50 -7.20 13.13
CA HIS A 108 -2.62 -7.69 12.32
C HIS A 108 -2.22 -8.87 11.45
N TYR A 109 -3.18 -9.75 11.18
CA TYR A 109 -3.05 -10.85 10.23
C TYR A 109 -3.65 -10.46 8.89
N TYR A 110 -2.91 -10.74 7.80
CA TYR A 110 -3.44 -10.62 6.45
C TYR A 110 -4.53 -11.66 6.20
N LEU A 111 -5.76 -11.22 6.02
CA LEU A 111 -6.91 -12.08 5.73
C LEU A 111 -7.04 -12.40 4.23
N GLY A 112 -6.72 -11.46 3.38
CA GLY A 112 -6.85 -11.61 1.94
C GLY A 112 -7.02 -10.28 1.22
N ALA A 113 -7.08 -10.34 -0.12
CA ALA A 113 -7.37 -9.20 -0.98
C ALA A 113 -8.46 -9.54 -1.99
N LYS A 114 -9.24 -8.55 -2.39
CA LYS A 114 -10.19 -8.63 -3.49
C LYS A 114 -9.81 -7.58 -4.52
N GLN A 115 -9.62 -8.02 -5.76
CA GLN A 115 -9.39 -7.11 -6.88
C GLN A 115 -10.72 -6.82 -7.58
N VAL A 116 -10.99 -5.53 -7.82
CA VAL A 116 -12.18 -5.06 -8.54
C VAL A 116 -11.72 -4.17 -9.69
N PHE A 117 -12.15 -4.51 -10.90
CA PHE A 117 -11.87 -3.71 -12.10
C PHE A 117 -13.05 -2.77 -12.36
N THR A 118 -12.75 -1.49 -12.56
CA THR A 118 -13.75 -0.43 -12.81
C THR A 118 -13.37 0.38 -14.03
N ASN A 119 -14.37 0.96 -14.71
CA ASN A 119 -14.18 1.77 -15.91
C ASN A 119 -14.21 3.28 -15.61
N PHE A 120 -13.90 3.69 -14.40
CA PHE A 120 -13.84 5.09 -14.00
C PHE A 120 -12.45 5.46 -13.47
N SER A 121 -12.16 6.75 -13.41
CA SER A 121 -10.88 7.26 -12.88
C SER A 121 -10.71 6.90 -11.40
N TRP A 122 -9.50 6.47 -11.02
CA TRP A 122 -9.15 6.26 -9.62
C TRP A 122 -9.39 7.52 -8.75
N LYS A 123 -9.27 8.72 -9.33
CA LYS A 123 -9.54 9.98 -8.62
C LYS A 123 -11.00 10.07 -8.17
N LEU A 124 -11.93 9.68 -9.06
CA LEU A 124 -13.34 9.63 -8.69
C LEU A 124 -13.62 8.65 -7.55
N ASN A 125 -12.90 7.50 -7.55
CA ASN A 125 -12.99 6.56 -6.43
C ASN A 125 -12.52 7.20 -5.11
N MET A 126 -11.44 7.98 -5.16
CA MET A 126 -10.96 8.70 -3.98
C MET A 126 -11.98 9.75 -3.52
N ASP A 127 -12.55 10.52 -4.45
CA ASP A 127 -13.56 11.54 -4.13
C ASP A 127 -14.78 10.93 -3.40
N THR A 128 -15.20 9.72 -3.80
CA THR A 128 -16.31 9.00 -3.16
C THR A 128 -16.04 8.69 -1.68
N PHE A 129 -14.79 8.40 -1.31
CA PHE A 129 -14.42 8.16 0.08
C PHE A 129 -14.19 9.45 0.90
N HIS A 130 -14.27 10.62 0.27
CA HIS A 130 -14.02 11.92 0.91
C HIS A 130 -15.28 12.76 1.10
N GLU A 131 -16.45 12.15 1.09
CA GLU A 131 -17.70 12.77 1.47
C GLU A 131 -18.62 11.72 2.12
N TYR A 132 -19.53 12.18 2.99
CA TYR A 132 -20.48 11.32 3.71
C TYR A 132 -21.93 11.60 3.32
N TYR A 133 -22.15 12.60 2.48
CA TYR A 133 -23.48 13.08 2.11
C TYR A 133 -24.34 12.00 1.43
N HIS A 134 -23.69 11.05 0.72
CA HIS A 134 -24.38 9.96 0.04
C HIS A 134 -24.90 8.85 0.99
N PHE A 135 -24.50 8.82 2.26
CA PHE A 135 -24.81 7.70 3.16
C PHE A 135 -26.31 7.45 3.29
N GLU A 136 -27.12 8.49 3.47
CA GLU A 136 -28.57 8.35 3.64
C GLU A 136 -29.28 7.79 2.40
N PHE A 137 -28.71 8.03 1.22
CA PHE A 137 -29.34 7.66 -0.05
C PHE A 137 -28.76 6.37 -0.65
N LEU A 138 -27.47 6.18 -0.55
CA LEU A 138 -26.76 5.02 -1.13
C LEU A 138 -26.63 3.86 -0.14
N HIS A 139 -26.51 4.18 1.15
CA HIS A 139 -26.28 3.22 2.23
C HIS A 139 -27.31 3.32 3.37
N PRO A 140 -28.64 3.41 3.08
CA PRO A 140 -29.66 3.71 4.08
C PRO A 140 -29.81 2.62 5.15
N GLU A 141 -29.54 1.37 4.79
CA GLU A 141 -29.70 0.21 5.69
C GLU A 141 -28.39 -0.26 6.32
N SER A 142 -27.29 0.47 6.10
CA SER A 142 -25.98 0.11 6.62
C SER A 142 -25.29 1.28 7.30
N ILE A 143 -24.46 2.06 6.61
CA ILE A 143 -23.63 3.12 7.22
C ILE A 143 -24.50 4.25 7.79
N ALA A 144 -25.61 4.62 7.12
CA ALA A 144 -26.52 5.68 7.57
C ALA A 144 -27.20 5.35 8.91
N THR A 145 -27.26 4.08 9.29
CA THR A 145 -27.79 3.67 10.59
C THR A 145 -26.77 3.82 11.75
N MET A 146 -25.52 4.14 11.44
CA MET A 146 -24.44 4.18 12.40
C MET A 146 -23.75 5.54 12.51
N ALA A 147 -23.75 6.34 11.45
CA ALA A 147 -22.99 7.58 11.38
C ALA A 147 -23.79 8.74 10.77
N TYR A 148 -23.48 9.95 11.18
CA TYR A 148 -24.04 11.17 10.59
C TYR A 148 -23.50 11.37 9.17
N SER A 149 -24.37 11.73 8.25
CA SER A 149 -24.05 12.01 6.84
C SER A 149 -23.81 13.50 6.54
N ASN A 150 -24.21 14.38 7.44
CA ASN A 150 -24.21 15.84 7.25
C ASN A 150 -23.15 16.59 8.06
N THR A 151 -22.28 15.87 8.76
CA THR A 151 -21.24 16.41 9.62
C THR A 151 -19.95 15.66 9.40
N ALA A 152 -18.86 16.38 9.16
CA ALA A 152 -17.54 15.80 9.01
C ALA A 152 -16.46 16.69 9.64
N HIS A 153 -15.47 16.06 10.22
CA HIS A 153 -14.23 16.69 10.62
C HIS A 153 -13.13 16.34 9.61
N TYR A 154 -12.46 17.34 9.06
CA TYR A 154 -11.38 17.17 8.09
C TYR A 154 -10.07 17.69 8.64
N LYS A 155 -8.98 16.92 8.48
CA LYS A 155 -7.62 17.33 8.82
C LYS A 155 -6.64 16.98 7.71
N GLN A 156 -5.90 17.99 7.24
CA GLN A 156 -4.90 17.84 6.21
C GLN A 156 -3.50 17.64 6.81
N TYR A 157 -2.70 16.78 6.17
CA TYR A 157 -1.32 16.46 6.52
C TYR A 157 -0.45 16.48 5.25
N GLY A 158 -0.17 17.67 4.72
CA GLY A 158 0.51 17.82 3.44
C GLY A 158 -0.35 17.31 2.28
N ARG A 159 0.08 16.24 1.62
CA ARG A 159 -0.70 15.57 0.56
C ARG A 159 -1.68 14.53 1.11
N ASN A 160 -1.51 14.15 2.35
CA ASN A 160 -2.37 13.18 3.04
C ASN A 160 -3.46 13.93 3.80
N HIS A 161 -4.53 13.24 4.14
CA HIS A 161 -5.58 13.81 4.98
C HIS A 161 -6.40 12.72 5.67
N SER A 162 -7.15 13.12 6.66
CA SER A 162 -8.17 12.26 7.26
C SER A 162 -9.50 13.02 7.36
N MET A 163 -10.57 12.28 7.21
CA MET A 163 -11.92 12.78 7.42
C MET A 163 -12.64 11.84 8.38
N GLY A 164 -13.33 12.41 9.34
CA GLY A 164 -14.10 11.67 10.35
C GLY A 164 -15.55 12.10 10.36
N SER A 165 -16.46 11.15 10.56
CA SER A 165 -17.86 11.40 10.86
C SER A 165 -18.18 10.91 12.26
N PRO A 166 -18.93 11.66 13.05
CA PRO A 166 -19.41 11.17 14.33
C PRO A 166 -20.40 10.00 14.13
N SER A 167 -20.28 9.00 14.98
CA SER A 167 -21.29 7.96 15.11
C SER A 167 -22.59 8.57 15.66
N LEU A 168 -23.74 7.97 15.36
CA LEU A 168 -25.01 8.35 15.99
C LEU A 168 -24.99 8.16 17.51
N ALA A 169 -24.16 7.23 18.01
CA ALA A 169 -23.94 7.01 19.44
C ALA A 169 -23.30 8.21 20.17
N ILE A 170 -22.75 9.20 19.45
CA ILE A 170 -22.17 10.41 20.05
C ILE A 170 -23.19 11.15 20.94
N ASN A 171 -24.48 10.99 20.70
CA ASN A 171 -25.53 11.58 21.53
C ASN A 171 -25.55 11.05 22.95
N GLU A 172 -24.99 9.87 23.20
CA GLU A 172 -24.85 9.29 24.54
C GLU A 172 -23.86 10.07 25.42
N LEU A 173 -22.97 10.85 24.79
CA LEU A 173 -21.99 11.69 25.48
C LEU A 173 -22.57 12.95 26.11
N VAL A 174 -23.80 13.34 25.78
CA VAL A 174 -24.42 14.58 26.24
C VAL A 174 -24.45 14.68 27.77
N ASP A 175 -24.65 13.54 28.43
CA ASP A 175 -24.74 13.45 29.88
C ASP A 175 -23.46 12.93 30.56
N ILE A 176 -22.38 12.71 29.77
CA ILE A 176 -21.09 12.20 30.25
C ILE A 176 -20.08 13.36 30.32
N PRO A 177 -19.36 13.53 31.44
CA PRO A 177 -18.28 14.51 31.56
C PRO A 177 -17.21 14.32 30.44
N GLU A 178 -16.73 15.43 29.88
CA GLU A 178 -15.81 15.40 28.73
C GLU A 178 -14.49 14.65 28.98
N ASP A 179 -14.01 14.66 30.23
CA ASP A 179 -12.83 13.93 30.69
C ASP A 179 -12.99 12.40 30.72
N GLN A 180 -14.21 11.91 30.51
CA GLN A 180 -14.55 10.48 30.44
C GLN A 180 -14.88 10.03 29.02
N TRP A 181 -14.76 10.91 28.02
CA TRP A 181 -15.05 10.55 26.66
C TRP A 181 -13.95 9.66 26.05
N GLU A 182 -14.38 8.60 25.38
CA GLU A 182 -13.54 7.73 24.55
C GLU A 182 -13.80 8.01 23.04
N PRO A 183 -13.18 9.04 22.48
CA PRO A 183 -13.55 9.54 21.13
C PRO A 183 -13.50 8.48 20.01
N ARG A 184 -12.70 7.41 20.18
CA ARG A 184 -12.59 6.31 19.20
C ARG A 184 -13.88 5.51 19.07
N GLU A 185 -14.69 5.43 20.10
CA GLU A 185 -15.95 4.70 20.10
C GLU A 185 -17.07 5.46 19.37
N TYR A 186 -16.92 6.78 19.28
CA TYR A 186 -17.95 7.68 18.78
C TYR A 186 -17.62 8.36 17.44
N SER A 187 -16.54 7.93 16.77
CA SER A 187 -16.12 8.49 15.49
C SER A 187 -15.49 7.45 14.60
N SER A 188 -15.87 7.43 13.33
CA SER A 188 -15.17 6.69 12.29
C SER A 188 -14.31 7.64 11.46
N TYR A 189 -13.16 7.15 11.00
CA TYR A 189 -12.23 7.94 10.20
C TYR A 189 -11.84 7.22 8.94
N VAL A 190 -11.84 7.96 7.84
CA VAL A 190 -11.23 7.58 6.57
C VAL A 190 -9.90 8.32 6.47
N ASN A 191 -8.81 7.59 6.32
CA ASN A 191 -7.47 8.13 6.21
C ASN A 191 -6.97 7.94 4.79
N PHE A 192 -6.56 9.02 4.16
CA PHE A 192 -6.05 9.03 2.80
C PHE A 192 -4.54 9.22 2.79
N ILE A 193 -3.84 8.27 2.19
CA ILE A 193 -2.41 8.36 1.90
C ILE A 193 -2.24 8.54 0.40
N PHE A 194 -1.70 9.70 0.02
CA PHE A 194 -1.47 10.03 -1.38
C PHE A 194 -0.54 9.01 -2.05
N PRO A 195 -0.81 8.60 -3.30
CA PRO A 195 -1.84 9.14 -4.19
C PRO A 195 -3.19 8.39 -4.17
N ASN A 196 -3.28 7.17 -3.65
CA ASN A 196 -4.40 6.28 -3.95
C ASN A 196 -4.71 5.24 -2.87
N THR A 197 -4.26 5.43 -1.65
CA THR A 197 -4.52 4.49 -0.54
C THR A 197 -5.51 5.10 0.43
N VAL A 198 -6.54 4.34 0.76
CA VAL A 198 -7.55 4.67 1.75
C VAL A 198 -7.54 3.61 2.85
N ILE A 199 -7.55 4.04 4.11
CA ILE A 199 -7.58 3.20 5.30
C ILE A 199 -8.74 3.64 6.18
N PHE A 200 -9.61 2.69 6.56
CA PHE A 200 -10.78 2.91 7.40
C PHE A 200 -11.10 1.69 8.25
#